data_e974e9b76f6a6fa644982f1068643c84
#
_entry.id   e974e9b76f6a6fa644982f1068643c84
#
_cell.length_a   1.000
_cell.length_b   1.000
_cell.length_c   1.000
_cell.angle_alpha   90.00
_cell.angle_beta   90.00
_cell.angle_gamma   90.00
#
_symmetry.space_group_name_H-M   'P 1'
#
loop_
_entity.id
_entity.type
_entity.pdbx_description
1 polymer ?
#
loop_
_entity_poly.entity_id
_entity_poly.type
_entity_poly.pdbx_seq_one_letter_code
_entity_poly.pdbx_strand_id
1 'polypeptide(L)'
;DFCLSRGLGDVYKRQVYNRPEQVLEQYDLEVRAVSKGHESYICDTTQGQLLLKEYKGSAERAEFLSAILGHLGGQGLLTEQVVRTKEDAPIAVAEDETKYMVLTAVSGSECDTRNRADMIAGAEKLAMLHNAAGTYSETVPEFVCNDPNELQELYEKHNRELVKVRNYIRSKKKKNDFEVLFYGQYERFMEKARQVAQELSAIGQGGQSAGFCHGDYNQHNILFSKNGIGIVHFECFSYQIQVSDLANYMRKMLEKNNWNTGLGMDLICAYDRVRRLTAVELNYLYLYMAYPEKFWKIVNFYYNSRKVWIPGRHMEKLERLLIQQGVKKAFLEQTFSL
;
A
#
# COMPACT_ATOMS: atom_id res chain seq x y z
N ASP A 1 12.68 -56.80 -22.00
CA ASP A 1 11.69 -56.41 -23.01
C ASP A 1 10.35 -56.09 -22.32
N PHE A 2 10.19 -54.94 -21.77
CA PHE A 2 8.88 -54.39 -21.42
C PHE A 2 8.86 -52.91 -21.73
N CYS A 3 8.42 -52.60 -22.94
CA CYS A 3 8.07 -51.27 -23.37
C CYS A 3 6.80 -50.83 -22.67
N LEU A 4 6.89 -49.97 -21.68
CA LEU A 4 5.75 -49.24 -21.14
C LEU A 4 5.71 -47.84 -21.75
N SER A 5 4.96 -47.72 -22.83
CA SER A 5 4.46 -46.46 -23.36
C SER A 5 3.52 -45.84 -22.32
N ARG A 6 4.03 -44.93 -21.50
CA ARG A 6 3.17 -44.00 -20.77
C ARG A 6 2.83 -42.85 -21.69
N GLY A 7 1.54 -42.75 -21.99
CA GLY A 7 0.96 -41.76 -22.86
C GLY A 7 1.32 -40.33 -22.45
N LEU A 8 1.83 -39.59 -23.40
CA LEU A 8 1.83 -38.14 -23.45
C LEU A 8 0.39 -37.64 -23.76
N GLY A 9 -0.51 -37.94 -22.83
CA GLY A 9 -1.84 -37.40 -22.81
C GLY A 9 -1.90 -36.32 -21.71
N ASP A 10 -2.40 -35.15 -22.05
CA ASP A 10 -2.83 -34.10 -21.17
C ASP A 10 -1.78 -33.23 -20.46
N VAL A 11 -0.95 -32.55 -21.22
CA VAL A 11 -0.41 -31.24 -20.78
C VAL A 11 -0.65 -30.15 -21.83
N TYR A 12 -1.68 -30.26 -22.62
CA TYR A 12 -2.36 -29.08 -23.19
C TYR A 12 -3.43 -28.60 -22.20
N LYS A 13 -3.02 -28.04 -21.05
CA LYS A 13 -3.84 -27.01 -20.42
C LYS A 13 -4.02 -25.96 -21.50
N ARG A 14 -5.24 -25.86 -22.05
CA ARG A 14 -5.69 -24.73 -22.83
C ARG A 14 -5.18 -23.49 -22.09
N GLN A 15 -4.16 -22.81 -22.63
CA GLN A 15 -4.00 -21.39 -22.38
C GLN A 15 -5.29 -20.79 -22.97
N VAL A 16 -6.28 -20.62 -22.13
CA VAL A 16 -7.38 -19.73 -22.39
C VAL A 16 -6.68 -18.38 -22.51
N TYR A 17 -6.48 -17.93 -23.74
CA TYR A 17 -6.07 -16.56 -23.99
C TYR A 17 -7.25 -15.72 -23.49
N ASN A 18 -7.15 -15.30 -22.22
CA ASN A 18 -8.04 -14.31 -21.68
C ASN A 18 -7.92 -13.09 -22.60
N ARG A 19 -8.94 -12.90 -23.43
CA ARG A 19 -9.07 -11.69 -24.24
C ARG A 19 -9.82 -10.67 -23.39
N PRO A 20 -9.12 -9.80 -22.66
CA PRO A 20 -9.79 -8.79 -21.85
C PRO A 20 -10.68 -7.87 -22.67
N GLU A 21 -10.47 -7.83 -23.98
CA GLU A 21 -11.30 -7.12 -24.96
C GLU A 21 -12.76 -7.59 -24.94
N GLN A 22 -13.04 -8.88 -24.71
CA GLN A 22 -14.40 -9.42 -24.63
C GLN A 22 -15.17 -8.87 -23.42
N VAL A 23 -14.47 -8.54 -22.35
CA VAL A 23 -15.07 -7.93 -21.17
C VAL A 23 -15.56 -6.51 -21.46
N LEU A 24 -14.89 -5.79 -22.37
CA LEU A 24 -15.24 -4.43 -22.76
C LEU A 24 -16.58 -4.36 -23.51
N GLU A 25 -17.05 -5.47 -24.08
CA GLU A 25 -18.39 -5.55 -24.71
C GLU A 25 -19.54 -5.35 -23.70
N GLN A 26 -19.28 -5.57 -22.41
CA GLN A 26 -20.24 -5.33 -21.32
C GLN A 26 -20.40 -3.84 -20.99
N TYR A 27 -19.57 -2.97 -21.56
CA TYR A 27 -19.60 -1.52 -21.36
C TYR A 27 -20.17 -0.80 -22.58
N ASP A 28 -20.73 0.37 -22.37
CA ASP A 28 -21.15 1.27 -23.47
C ASP A 28 -19.96 2.13 -23.91
N LEU A 29 -18.97 1.48 -24.53
CA LEU A 29 -17.69 2.07 -24.92
C LEU A 29 -17.36 1.74 -26.38
N GLU A 30 -16.96 2.74 -27.12
CA GLU A 30 -16.33 2.56 -28.43
C GLU A 30 -14.81 2.49 -28.27
N VAL A 31 -14.29 1.25 -28.25
CA VAL A 31 -12.85 0.97 -28.05
C VAL A 31 -12.13 0.99 -29.41
N ARG A 32 -11.09 1.79 -29.52
CA ARG A 32 -10.25 1.93 -30.73
C ARG A 32 -9.04 1.02 -30.69
N ALA A 33 -8.40 0.91 -29.52
CA ALA A 33 -7.23 0.08 -29.30
C ALA A 33 -7.13 -0.36 -27.85
N VAL A 34 -6.54 -1.56 -27.63
CA VAL A 34 -6.19 -2.07 -26.30
C VAL A 34 -4.73 -2.44 -26.30
N SER A 35 -3.97 -1.97 -25.32
CA SER A 35 -2.57 -2.28 -25.14
C SER A 35 -2.29 -2.74 -23.70
N LYS A 36 -1.32 -3.65 -23.54
CA LYS A 36 -0.97 -4.17 -22.22
C LYS A 36 -0.05 -3.19 -21.49
N GLY A 37 -0.49 -2.66 -20.34
CA GLY A 37 0.32 -1.93 -19.40
C GLY A 37 1.00 -2.84 -18.37
N HIS A 38 1.53 -2.25 -17.29
CA HIS A 38 2.26 -3.00 -16.25
C HIS A 38 1.32 -3.89 -15.42
N GLU A 39 0.22 -3.32 -14.91
CA GLU A 39 -0.77 -4.01 -14.06
C GLU A 39 -2.21 -3.87 -14.58
N SER A 40 -2.39 -3.32 -15.78
CA SER A 40 -3.68 -3.05 -16.39
C SER A 40 -3.57 -3.13 -17.91
N TYR A 41 -4.72 -3.19 -18.59
CA TYR A 41 -4.80 -2.91 -20.01
C TYR A 41 -5.21 -1.46 -20.20
N ILE A 42 -4.54 -0.76 -21.11
CA ILE A 42 -4.85 0.60 -21.50
C ILE A 42 -5.77 0.53 -22.68
N CYS A 43 -6.98 1.12 -22.55
CA CYS A 43 -8.02 1.11 -23.56
C CYS A 43 -8.20 2.54 -24.11
N ASP A 44 -7.84 2.77 -25.36
CA ASP A 44 -8.12 4.02 -26.04
C ASP A 44 -9.55 3.99 -26.58
N THR A 45 -10.37 4.93 -26.12
CA THR A 45 -11.79 5.01 -26.46
C THR A 45 -12.16 6.39 -27.04
N THR A 46 -13.38 6.54 -27.57
CA THR A 46 -13.91 7.85 -27.96
C THR A 46 -14.16 8.79 -26.79
N GLN A 47 -14.30 8.24 -25.56
CA GLN A 47 -14.49 9.00 -24.32
C GLN A 47 -13.17 9.33 -23.61
N GLY A 48 -12.02 8.94 -24.18
CA GLY A 48 -10.69 9.12 -23.61
C GLY A 48 -10.03 7.79 -23.27
N GLN A 49 -8.91 7.88 -22.54
CA GLN A 49 -8.16 6.71 -22.12
C GLN A 49 -8.75 6.12 -20.84
N LEU A 50 -8.97 4.82 -20.85
CA LEU A 50 -9.48 4.02 -19.73
C LEU A 50 -8.48 2.91 -19.35
N LEU A 51 -8.59 2.42 -18.14
CA LEU A 51 -7.77 1.34 -17.60
C LEU A 51 -8.66 0.15 -17.26
N LEU A 52 -8.43 -1.00 -17.90
CA LEU A 52 -9.08 -2.26 -17.53
C LEU A 52 -8.15 -3.04 -16.61
N LYS A 53 -8.58 -3.27 -15.38
CA LYS A 53 -7.83 -3.98 -14.32
C LYS A 53 -8.55 -5.23 -13.87
N GLU A 54 -7.80 -6.31 -13.60
CA GLU A 54 -8.33 -7.44 -12.85
C GLU A 54 -8.70 -7.01 -11.44
N TYR A 55 -9.91 -7.35 -10.99
CA TYR A 55 -10.43 -6.99 -9.69
C TYR A 55 -10.62 -8.22 -8.79
N LYS A 56 -10.00 -8.22 -7.61
CA LYS A 56 -9.99 -9.38 -6.69
C LYS A 56 -10.96 -9.26 -5.52
N GLY A 57 -11.65 -8.13 -5.41
CA GLY A 57 -12.61 -7.89 -4.34
C GLY A 57 -14.00 -8.47 -4.61
N SER A 58 -14.91 -8.26 -3.66
CA SER A 58 -16.34 -8.56 -3.84
C SER A 58 -17.04 -7.46 -4.64
N ALA A 59 -18.23 -7.77 -5.16
CA ALA A 59 -19.05 -6.79 -5.89
C ALA A 59 -19.49 -5.63 -4.96
N GLU A 60 -19.83 -5.93 -3.72
CA GLU A 60 -20.21 -4.94 -2.71
C GLU A 60 -19.05 -3.98 -2.40
N ARG A 61 -17.81 -4.51 -2.35
CA ARG A 61 -16.62 -3.69 -2.16
C ARG A 61 -16.34 -2.80 -3.37
N ALA A 62 -16.58 -3.28 -4.60
CA ALA A 62 -16.48 -2.49 -5.81
C ALA A 62 -17.54 -1.40 -5.87
N GLU A 63 -18.77 -1.69 -5.43
CA GLU A 63 -19.87 -0.72 -5.36
C GLU A 63 -19.53 0.43 -4.41
N PHE A 64 -19.05 0.10 -3.20
CA PHE A 64 -18.62 1.11 -2.25
C PHE A 64 -17.44 1.94 -2.81
N LEU A 65 -16.46 1.30 -3.47
CA LEU A 65 -15.35 2.01 -4.11
C LEU A 65 -15.86 2.99 -5.18
N SER A 66 -16.81 2.56 -6.02
CA SER A 66 -17.42 3.41 -7.03
C SER A 66 -18.11 4.64 -6.41
N ALA A 67 -18.87 4.44 -5.34
CA ALA A 67 -19.58 5.49 -4.64
C ALA A 67 -18.61 6.51 -4.00
N ILE A 68 -17.59 6.04 -3.27
CA ILE A 68 -16.63 6.94 -2.61
C ILE A 68 -15.76 7.69 -3.62
N LEU A 69 -15.32 7.07 -4.72
CA LEU A 69 -14.56 7.75 -5.77
C LEU A 69 -15.42 8.82 -6.46
N GLY A 70 -16.69 8.54 -6.74
CA GLY A 70 -17.64 9.53 -7.26
C GLY A 70 -17.82 10.71 -6.31
N HIS A 71 -17.95 10.44 -4.99
CA HIS A 71 -18.01 11.48 -3.97
C HIS A 71 -16.73 12.34 -3.96
N LEU A 72 -15.54 11.72 -3.92
CA LEU A 72 -14.26 12.43 -3.94
C LEU A 72 -14.10 13.31 -5.18
N GLY A 73 -14.50 12.81 -6.36
CA GLY A 73 -14.54 13.58 -7.60
C GLY A 73 -15.50 14.78 -7.50
N GLY A 74 -16.68 14.58 -6.91
CA GLY A 74 -17.66 15.65 -6.62
C GLY A 74 -17.14 16.71 -5.66
N GLN A 75 -16.20 16.36 -4.77
CA GLN A 75 -15.49 17.29 -3.89
C GLN A 75 -14.29 17.99 -4.57
N GLY A 76 -14.09 17.79 -5.88
CA GLY A 76 -13.03 18.43 -6.65
C GLY A 76 -11.67 17.74 -6.56
N LEU A 77 -11.60 16.51 -6.06
CA LEU A 77 -10.39 15.73 -6.10
C LEU A 77 -10.22 15.04 -7.46
N LEU A 78 -9.04 15.15 -8.03
CA LEU A 78 -8.68 14.41 -9.24
C LEU A 78 -8.34 12.97 -8.86
N THR A 79 -9.30 12.06 -9.11
CA THR A 79 -9.15 10.62 -8.85
C THR A 79 -9.60 9.81 -10.06
N GLU A 80 -9.12 8.57 -10.16
CA GLU A 80 -9.73 7.61 -11.08
C GLU A 80 -11.21 7.41 -10.71
N GLN A 81 -12.06 7.16 -11.71
CA GLN A 81 -13.50 6.93 -11.53
C GLN A 81 -13.86 5.57 -12.10
N VAL A 82 -14.76 4.85 -11.44
CA VAL A 82 -15.27 3.57 -11.94
C VAL A 82 -16.23 3.81 -13.10
N VAL A 83 -15.95 3.19 -14.23
CA VAL A 83 -16.88 3.16 -15.36
C VAL A 83 -17.83 1.98 -15.17
N ARG A 84 -19.13 2.23 -15.21
CA ARG A 84 -20.13 1.19 -14.98
C ARG A 84 -20.47 0.43 -16.26
N THR A 85 -20.83 -0.84 -16.12
CA THR A 85 -21.29 -1.67 -17.25
C THR A 85 -22.65 -1.20 -17.75
N LYS A 86 -23.13 -1.74 -18.89
CA LYS A 86 -24.49 -1.52 -19.44
C LYS A 86 -25.60 -1.90 -18.46
N GLU A 87 -25.33 -2.82 -17.54
CA GLU A 87 -26.25 -3.26 -16.49
C GLU A 87 -26.08 -2.47 -15.18
N ASP A 88 -25.36 -1.35 -15.24
CA ASP A 88 -25.05 -0.49 -14.09
C ASP A 88 -24.25 -1.17 -12.98
N ALA A 89 -23.43 -2.18 -13.30
CA ALA A 89 -22.51 -2.82 -12.36
C ALA A 89 -21.11 -2.17 -12.36
N PRO A 90 -20.40 -2.11 -11.22
CA PRO A 90 -19.06 -1.53 -11.14
C PRO A 90 -17.96 -2.48 -11.66
N ILE A 91 -18.28 -3.75 -11.86
CA ILE A 91 -17.39 -4.79 -12.35
C ILE A 91 -18.03 -5.56 -13.48
N ALA A 92 -17.22 -6.02 -14.42
CA ALA A 92 -17.58 -7.00 -15.43
C ALA A 92 -16.96 -8.36 -15.09
N VAL A 93 -17.63 -9.43 -15.51
CA VAL A 93 -17.17 -10.81 -15.27
C VAL A 93 -16.89 -11.48 -16.60
N ALA A 94 -15.70 -12.03 -16.77
CA ALA A 94 -15.33 -12.79 -17.96
C ALA A 94 -15.90 -14.22 -17.90
N GLU A 95 -15.83 -14.94 -19.02
CA GLU A 95 -16.33 -16.33 -19.12
C GLU A 95 -15.63 -17.30 -18.16
N ASP A 96 -14.39 -17.00 -17.74
CA ASP A 96 -13.60 -17.78 -16.78
C ASP A 96 -13.80 -17.33 -15.34
N GLU A 97 -14.85 -16.55 -15.05
CA GLU A 97 -15.18 -15.97 -13.75
C GLU A 97 -14.20 -14.89 -13.25
N THR A 98 -13.20 -14.51 -14.06
CA THR A 98 -12.31 -13.40 -13.70
C THR A 98 -13.08 -12.10 -13.72
N LYS A 99 -12.96 -11.34 -12.64
CA LYS A 99 -13.61 -10.03 -12.50
C LYS A 99 -12.69 -8.93 -12.99
N TYR A 100 -13.27 -7.96 -13.67
CA TYR A 100 -12.56 -6.78 -14.15
C TYR A 100 -13.31 -5.50 -13.77
N MET A 101 -12.53 -4.44 -13.56
CA MET A 101 -13.03 -3.09 -13.36
C MET A 101 -12.44 -2.17 -14.41
N VAL A 102 -13.27 -1.31 -14.98
CA VAL A 102 -12.82 -0.24 -15.88
C VAL A 102 -12.76 1.07 -15.09
N LEU A 103 -11.64 1.75 -15.18
CA LEU A 103 -11.38 3.02 -14.50
C LEU A 103 -10.97 4.09 -15.49
N THR A 104 -11.32 5.35 -15.21
CA THR A 104 -10.81 6.48 -15.99
C THR A 104 -9.31 6.65 -15.74
N ALA A 105 -8.53 6.90 -16.79
CA ALA A 105 -7.11 7.15 -16.64
C ALA A 105 -6.84 8.58 -16.16
N VAL A 106 -6.04 8.70 -15.10
CA VAL A 106 -5.51 9.99 -14.65
C VAL A 106 -4.11 10.15 -15.21
N SER A 107 -3.90 11.20 -16.00
CA SER A 107 -2.60 11.48 -16.62
C SER A 107 -1.73 12.34 -15.72
N GLY A 108 -0.43 12.03 -15.67
CA GLY A 108 0.54 12.80 -14.90
C GLY A 108 1.86 12.05 -14.75
N SER A 109 2.85 12.72 -14.18
CA SER A 109 4.09 12.10 -13.72
C SER A 109 4.01 11.76 -12.25
N GLU A 110 4.59 10.63 -11.86
CA GLU A 110 4.68 10.24 -10.45
C GLU A 110 5.38 11.30 -9.61
N CYS A 111 5.06 11.35 -8.31
CA CYS A 111 5.72 12.23 -7.35
C CYS A 111 7.24 11.99 -7.34
N ASP A 112 8.03 13.00 -7.67
CA ASP A 112 9.50 12.89 -7.62
C ASP A 112 9.98 12.95 -6.15
N THR A 113 10.46 11.82 -5.67
CA THR A 113 10.98 11.68 -4.29
C THR A 113 12.31 12.42 -4.05
N ARG A 114 12.85 13.11 -5.03
CA ARG A 114 14.00 14.04 -4.92
C ARG A 114 13.54 15.49 -4.89
N ASN A 115 12.31 15.77 -5.29
CA ASN A 115 11.71 17.10 -5.26
C ASN A 115 10.96 17.30 -3.93
N ARG A 116 11.50 18.17 -3.05
CA ARG A 116 10.89 18.48 -1.75
C ARG A 116 9.48 19.06 -1.89
N ALA A 117 9.24 19.90 -2.91
CA ALA A 117 7.94 20.52 -3.14
C ALA A 117 6.87 19.47 -3.52
N ASP A 118 7.21 18.51 -4.36
CA ASP A 118 6.29 17.42 -4.73
C ASP A 118 5.91 16.59 -3.50
N MET A 119 6.89 16.26 -2.65
CA MET A 119 6.65 15.48 -1.44
C MET A 119 5.74 16.23 -0.45
N ILE A 120 5.94 17.54 -0.28
CA ILE A 120 5.11 18.39 0.58
C ILE A 120 3.68 18.48 0.02
N ALA A 121 3.55 18.74 -1.28
CA ALA A 121 2.25 18.79 -1.96
C ALA A 121 1.50 17.44 -1.90
N GLY A 122 2.22 16.32 -1.94
CA GLY A 122 1.66 14.98 -1.72
C GLY A 122 1.07 14.82 -0.31
N ALA A 123 1.73 15.33 0.74
CA ALA A 123 1.20 15.30 2.11
C ALA A 123 -0.05 16.20 2.27
N GLU A 124 -0.06 17.39 1.67
CA GLU A 124 -1.23 18.26 1.63
C GLU A 124 -2.41 17.59 0.91
N LYS A 125 -2.13 16.95 -0.23
CA LYS A 125 -3.15 16.26 -1.03
C LYS A 125 -3.78 15.08 -0.28
N LEU A 126 -2.99 14.35 0.52
CA LEU A 126 -3.50 13.30 1.41
C LEU A 126 -4.45 13.86 2.46
N ALA A 127 -4.11 14.99 3.09
CA ALA A 127 -4.99 15.63 4.06
C ALA A 127 -6.31 16.11 3.42
N MET A 128 -6.25 16.63 2.17
CA MET A 128 -7.44 16.98 1.39
C MET A 128 -8.31 15.76 1.11
N LEU A 129 -7.69 14.62 0.75
CA LEU A 129 -8.39 13.35 0.55
C LEU A 129 -9.16 12.94 1.82
N HIS A 130 -8.49 12.95 2.97
CA HIS A 130 -9.09 12.57 4.24
C HIS A 130 -10.24 13.49 4.65
N ASN A 131 -10.10 14.82 4.44
CA ASN A 131 -11.16 15.78 4.72
C ASN A 131 -12.36 15.56 3.78
N ALA A 132 -12.13 15.39 2.46
CA ALA A 132 -13.19 15.16 1.50
C ALA A 132 -13.93 13.84 1.79
N ALA A 133 -13.20 12.76 2.07
CA ALA A 133 -13.80 11.49 2.45
C ALA A 133 -14.62 11.58 3.76
N GLY A 134 -14.21 12.45 4.70
CA GLY A 134 -14.94 12.70 5.95
C GLY A 134 -16.31 13.37 5.75
N THR A 135 -16.59 13.92 4.56
CA THR A 135 -17.91 14.49 4.22
C THR A 135 -18.86 13.48 3.55
N TYR A 136 -18.41 12.24 3.36
CA TYR A 136 -19.27 11.17 2.82
C TYR A 136 -20.35 10.82 3.84
N SER A 137 -21.62 11.01 3.46
CA SER A 137 -22.77 10.93 4.36
C SER A 137 -23.49 9.59 4.38
N GLU A 138 -23.15 8.70 3.45
CA GLU A 138 -23.77 7.37 3.42
C GLU A 138 -23.14 6.42 4.45
N THR A 139 -23.87 5.36 4.76
CA THR A 139 -23.40 4.34 5.72
C THR A 139 -22.17 3.63 5.17
N VAL A 140 -21.09 3.63 5.96
CA VAL A 140 -19.88 2.86 5.65
C VAL A 140 -20.13 1.40 5.99
N PRO A 141 -19.99 0.47 5.03
CA PRO A 141 -20.19 -0.94 5.28
C PRO A 141 -19.14 -1.52 6.25
N GLU A 142 -19.56 -2.42 7.13
CA GLU A 142 -18.68 -3.05 8.12
C GLU A 142 -17.48 -3.77 7.48
N PHE A 143 -17.67 -4.38 6.31
CA PHE A 143 -16.63 -5.14 5.60
C PHE A 143 -15.45 -4.28 5.07
N VAL A 144 -15.56 -2.94 5.09
CA VAL A 144 -14.44 -2.04 4.76
C VAL A 144 -13.75 -1.49 6.00
N CYS A 145 -14.34 -1.69 7.19
CA CYS A 145 -13.82 -1.22 8.45
C CYS A 145 -12.76 -2.19 8.98
N ASN A 146 -11.58 -1.68 9.29
CA ASN A 146 -10.56 -2.47 9.96
C ASN A 146 -10.84 -2.55 11.47
N ASP A 147 -10.46 -3.66 12.08
CA ASP A 147 -10.49 -3.79 13.54
C ASP A 147 -9.56 -2.71 14.15
N PRO A 148 -9.99 -1.97 15.16
CA PRO A 148 -9.16 -0.99 15.86
C PRO A 148 -7.85 -1.58 16.41
N ASN A 149 -7.83 -2.88 16.71
CA ASN A 149 -6.66 -3.60 17.20
C ASN A 149 -5.77 -4.16 16.08
N GLU A 150 -6.18 -4.06 14.82
CA GLU A 150 -5.50 -4.72 13.69
C GLU A 150 -4.01 -4.38 13.63
N LEU A 151 -3.62 -3.13 13.88
CA LEU A 151 -2.21 -2.74 13.89
C LEU A 151 -1.42 -3.42 14.98
N GLN A 152 -1.98 -3.49 16.19
CA GLN A 152 -1.35 -4.18 17.32
C GLN A 152 -1.18 -5.67 17.02
N GLU A 153 -2.24 -6.33 16.56
CA GLU A 153 -2.22 -7.75 16.21
C GLU A 153 -1.21 -8.04 15.09
N LEU A 154 -1.13 -7.15 14.09
CA LEU A 154 -0.17 -7.22 13.01
C LEU A 154 1.27 -7.15 13.54
N TYR A 155 1.57 -6.21 14.43
CA TYR A 155 2.91 -6.08 15.00
C TYR A 155 3.27 -7.26 15.92
N GLU A 156 2.33 -7.76 16.70
CA GLU A 156 2.52 -8.97 17.48
C GLU A 156 2.78 -10.20 16.59
N LYS A 157 2.06 -10.33 15.47
CA LYS A 157 2.31 -11.38 14.48
C LYS A 157 3.72 -11.26 13.90
N HIS A 158 4.13 -10.07 13.48
CA HIS A 158 5.49 -9.82 12.97
C HIS A 158 6.56 -10.14 14.04
N ASN A 159 6.31 -9.79 15.28
CA ASN A 159 7.21 -10.11 16.41
C ASN A 159 7.34 -11.62 16.59
N ARG A 160 6.23 -12.38 16.52
CA ARG A 160 6.25 -13.86 16.57
C ARG A 160 7.02 -14.47 15.40
N GLU A 161 6.90 -13.91 14.20
CA GLU A 161 7.65 -14.35 13.02
C GLU A 161 9.15 -14.11 13.17
N LEU A 162 9.57 -12.95 13.67
CA LEU A 162 10.99 -12.66 13.97
C LEU A 162 11.55 -13.62 15.00
N VAL A 163 10.79 -13.97 16.04
CA VAL A 163 11.19 -14.97 17.04
C VAL A 163 11.41 -16.35 16.39
N LYS A 164 10.50 -16.78 15.51
CA LYS A 164 10.63 -18.05 14.78
C LYS A 164 11.90 -18.07 13.93
N VAL A 165 12.15 -17.00 13.18
CA VAL A 165 13.37 -16.88 12.36
C VAL A 165 14.63 -16.92 13.23
N ARG A 166 14.66 -16.17 14.32
CA ARG A 166 15.81 -16.18 15.25
C ARG A 166 16.07 -17.58 15.81
N ASN A 167 15.03 -18.32 16.23
CA ASN A 167 15.17 -19.66 16.76
C ASN A 167 15.67 -20.65 15.69
N TYR A 168 15.17 -20.52 14.44
CA TYR A 168 15.67 -21.30 13.31
C TYR A 168 17.17 -21.04 13.05
N ILE A 169 17.60 -19.79 12.98
CA ILE A 169 19.02 -19.44 12.78
C ILE A 169 19.88 -19.95 13.96
N ARG A 170 19.37 -19.84 15.19
CA ARG A 170 20.08 -20.32 16.37
C ARG A 170 20.37 -21.83 16.29
N SER A 171 19.45 -22.63 15.76
CA SER A 171 19.61 -24.08 15.65
C SER A 171 20.58 -24.51 14.54
N LYS A 172 20.94 -23.63 13.60
CA LYS A 172 21.85 -23.96 12.49
C LYS A 172 23.30 -24.11 12.99
N LYS A 173 23.95 -25.18 12.58
CA LYS A 173 25.38 -25.40 12.84
C LYS A 173 26.30 -24.38 12.14
N LYS A 174 25.92 -24.03 10.88
CA LYS A 174 26.65 -23.06 10.06
C LYS A 174 25.69 -21.96 9.61
N LYS A 175 26.06 -20.71 9.83
CA LYS A 175 25.29 -19.51 9.46
C LYS A 175 25.98 -18.81 8.30
N ASN A 176 25.21 -18.27 7.38
CA ASN A 176 25.71 -17.37 6.34
C ASN A 176 25.81 -15.92 6.85
N ASP A 177 26.38 -15.03 6.06
CA ASP A 177 26.67 -13.65 6.45
C ASP A 177 25.38 -12.87 6.79
N PHE A 178 24.30 -13.05 6.05
CA PHE A 178 23.00 -12.45 6.36
C PHE A 178 22.47 -12.89 7.73
N GLU A 179 22.57 -14.19 8.03
CA GLU A 179 22.12 -14.77 9.29
C GLU A 179 22.97 -14.29 10.47
N VAL A 180 24.27 -14.14 10.27
CA VAL A 180 25.19 -13.57 11.28
C VAL A 180 24.81 -12.11 11.56
N LEU A 181 24.64 -11.31 10.52
CA LEU A 181 24.28 -9.90 10.64
C LEU A 181 22.91 -9.74 11.30
N PHE A 182 21.90 -10.49 10.85
CA PHE A 182 20.57 -10.50 11.46
C PHE A 182 20.63 -10.84 12.94
N TYR A 183 21.32 -11.92 13.29
CA TYR A 183 21.39 -12.40 14.67
C TYR A 183 22.06 -11.38 15.59
N GLY A 184 23.12 -10.72 15.13
CA GLY A 184 23.81 -9.66 15.86
C GLY A 184 22.96 -8.41 16.12
N GLN A 185 21.93 -8.15 15.28
CA GLN A 185 21.05 -6.99 15.42
C GLN A 185 19.69 -7.33 16.05
N TYR A 186 19.36 -8.62 16.16
CA TYR A 186 18.03 -9.08 16.54
C TYR A 186 17.50 -8.46 17.83
N GLU A 187 18.27 -8.52 18.93
CA GLU A 187 17.79 -8.06 20.24
C GLU A 187 17.46 -6.56 20.22
N ARG A 188 18.30 -5.73 19.59
CA ARG A 188 18.07 -4.29 19.45
C ARG A 188 16.75 -3.98 18.73
N PHE A 189 16.49 -4.64 17.60
CA PHE A 189 15.25 -4.42 16.84
C PHE A 189 14.05 -5.01 17.57
N MET A 190 14.20 -6.17 18.19
CA MET A 190 13.12 -6.84 18.90
C MET A 190 12.69 -6.11 20.17
N GLU A 191 13.61 -5.50 20.90
CA GLU A 191 13.31 -4.64 22.04
C GLU A 191 12.41 -3.47 21.61
N LYS A 192 12.79 -2.75 20.53
CA LYS A 192 11.98 -1.65 20.02
C LYS A 192 10.63 -2.13 19.50
N ALA A 193 10.58 -3.28 18.83
CA ALA A 193 9.33 -3.85 18.32
C ALA A 193 8.35 -4.22 19.45
N ARG A 194 8.85 -4.79 20.55
CA ARG A 194 8.04 -5.09 21.74
C ARG A 194 7.57 -3.84 22.45
N GLN A 195 8.45 -2.85 22.62
CA GLN A 195 8.09 -1.56 23.20
C GLN A 195 6.94 -0.92 22.45
N VAL A 196 7.03 -0.82 21.12
CA VAL A 196 5.96 -0.21 20.29
C VAL A 196 4.67 -0.99 20.39
N ALA A 197 4.69 -2.32 20.35
CA ALA A 197 3.49 -3.13 20.50
C ALA A 197 2.82 -2.93 21.89
N GLN A 198 3.61 -2.80 22.95
CA GLN A 198 3.11 -2.50 24.29
C GLN A 198 2.52 -1.09 24.39
N GLU A 199 3.18 -0.10 23.81
CA GLU A 199 2.66 1.29 23.79
C GLU A 199 1.35 1.41 22.99
N LEU A 200 1.23 0.70 21.86
CA LEU A 200 -0.03 0.64 21.10
C LEU A 200 -1.17 0.06 21.95
N SER A 201 -0.90 -1.03 22.68
CA SER A 201 -1.89 -1.65 23.58
C SER A 201 -2.36 -0.68 24.69
N ALA A 202 -1.49 0.21 25.15
CA ALA A 202 -1.80 1.18 26.21
C ALA A 202 -2.61 2.39 25.74
N ILE A 203 -2.56 2.76 24.45
CA ILE A 203 -3.33 3.91 23.93
C ILE A 203 -4.83 3.64 24.00
N GLY A 204 -5.25 2.37 23.95
CA GLY A 204 -6.66 1.99 24.01
C GLY A 204 -7.48 2.46 22.79
N GLN A 205 -8.78 2.17 22.80
CA GLN A 205 -9.68 2.49 21.67
C GLN A 205 -10.29 3.91 21.77
N GLY A 206 -9.86 4.75 22.70
CA GLY A 206 -10.46 6.04 22.97
C GLY A 206 -9.78 7.20 22.21
N GLY A 207 -10.53 7.91 21.37
CA GLY A 207 -10.10 9.16 20.74
C GLY A 207 -9.47 9.03 19.37
N GLN A 208 -9.56 7.87 18.72
CA GLN A 208 -9.09 7.68 17.36
C GLN A 208 -10.22 7.96 16.37
N SER A 209 -10.00 8.89 15.44
CA SER A 209 -10.94 9.02 14.33
C SER A 209 -10.58 8.01 13.23
N ALA A 210 -11.36 6.93 13.16
CA ALA A 210 -11.36 6.09 11.98
C ALA A 210 -11.98 6.86 10.81
N GLY A 211 -11.39 6.72 9.64
CA GLY A 211 -11.87 7.35 8.43
C GLY A 211 -11.38 6.59 7.21
N PHE A 212 -11.83 7.02 6.06
CA PHE A 212 -11.40 6.45 4.79
C PHE A 212 -9.90 6.66 4.59
N CYS A 213 -9.20 5.59 4.29
CA CYS A 213 -7.79 5.54 3.95
C CYS A 213 -7.60 4.98 2.55
N HIS A 214 -6.62 5.50 1.84
CA HIS A 214 -6.19 4.96 0.55
C HIS A 214 -5.59 3.55 0.69
N GLY A 215 -4.90 3.29 1.80
CA GLY A 215 -4.29 2.00 2.12
C GLY A 215 -2.92 1.74 1.47
N ASP A 216 -2.61 2.37 0.35
CA ASP A 216 -1.27 2.34 -0.29
C ASP A 216 -0.85 3.71 -0.84
N TYR A 217 -1.04 4.78 -0.06
CA TYR A 217 -0.64 6.12 -0.47
C TYR A 217 0.88 6.24 -0.57
N ASN A 218 1.39 6.45 -1.78
CA ASN A 218 2.83 6.51 -2.05
C ASN A 218 3.13 7.28 -3.34
N GLN A 219 4.43 7.50 -3.66
CA GLN A 219 4.86 8.30 -4.79
C GLN A 219 4.35 7.83 -6.16
N HIS A 220 4.07 6.53 -6.34
CA HIS A 220 3.60 5.97 -7.60
C HIS A 220 2.10 6.23 -7.81
N ASN A 221 1.37 6.45 -6.72
CA ASN A 221 -0.07 6.64 -6.71
C ASN A 221 -0.49 8.11 -6.63
N ILE A 222 0.48 9.03 -6.74
CA ILE A 222 0.30 10.48 -6.76
C ILE A 222 0.83 11.02 -8.08
N LEU A 223 -0.05 11.55 -8.91
CA LEU A 223 0.27 11.98 -10.27
C LEU A 223 0.19 13.49 -10.42
N PHE A 224 1.29 14.11 -10.78
CA PHE A 224 1.41 15.55 -11.02
C PHE A 224 1.15 15.88 -12.48
N SER A 225 0.19 16.75 -12.75
CA SER A 225 -0.18 17.21 -14.08
C SER A 225 -0.52 18.70 -14.10
N LYS A 226 -0.72 19.26 -15.31
CA LYS A 226 -1.23 20.63 -15.46
C LYS A 226 -2.64 20.83 -14.90
N ASN A 227 -3.40 19.76 -14.75
CA ASN A 227 -4.76 19.79 -14.19
C ASN A 227 -4.78 19.64 -12.67
N GLY A 228 -3.61 19.53 -12.05
CA GLY A 228 -3.45 19.35 -10.61
C GLY A 228 -2.85 18.00 -10.23
N ILE A 229 -2.96 17.68 -8.94
CA ILE A 229 -2.43 16.44 -8.37
C ILE A 229 -3.56 15.41 -8.31
N GLY A 230 -3.38 14.30 -9.03
CA GLY A 230 -4.28 13.15 -9.04
C GLY A 230 -3.85 12.07 -8.06
N ILE A 231 -4.83 11.30 -7.56
CA ILE A 231 -4.62 10.12 -6.71
C ILE A 231 -5.25 8.92 -7.40
N VAL A 232 -4.51 7.82 -7.50
CA VAL A 232 -4.92 6.60 -8.22
C VAL A 232 -4.58 5.35 -7.42
N HIS A 233 -5.09 4.18 -7.84
CA HIS A 233 -4.82 2.87 -7.23
C HIS A 233 -5.44 2.71 -5.85
N PHE A 234 -6.76 2.89 -5.75
CA PHE A 234 -7.51 2.76 -4.51
C PHE A 234 -7.86 1.31 -4.12
N GLU A 235 -7.27 0.28 -4.71
CA GLU A 235 -7.63 -1.12 -4.46
C GLU A 235 -7.44 -1.56 -3.00
N CYS A 236 -6.50 -0.91 -2.29
CA CYS A 236 -6.19 -1.19 -0.88
C CYS A 236 -6.98 -0.34 0.12
N PHE A 237 -8.01 0.38 -0.33
CA PHE A 237 -8.77 1.26 0.55
C PHE A 237 -9.38 0.52 1.75
N SER A 238 -9.50 1.22 2.86
CA SER A 238 -10.10 0.72 4.09
C SER A 238 -10.61 1.87 4.97
N TYR A 239 -11.39 1.55 5.97
CA TYR A 239 -11.79 2.49 7.02
C TYR A 239 -11.00 2.19 8.29
N GLN A 240 -10.03 3.03 8.59
CA GLN A 240 -9.11 2.84 9.72
C GLN A 240 -8.56 4.19 10.22
N ILE A 241 -7.59 4.14 11.11
CA ILE A 241 -6.91 5.35 11.61
C ILE A 241 -6.19 6.03 10.43
N GLN A 242 -6.67 7.21 10.02
CA GLN A 242 -6.21 7.91 8.82
C GLN A 242 -4.71 8.25 8.84
N VAL A 243 -4.13 8.47 10.00
CA VAL A 243 -2.70 8.76 10.14
C VAL A 243 -1.80 7.59 9.67
N SER A 244 -2.37 6.40 9.46
CA SER A 244 -1.67 5.25 8.86
C SER A 244 -1.20 5.52 7.43
N ASP A 245 -2.02 6.20 6.62
CA ASP A 245 -1.64 6.61 5.27
C ASP A 245 -0.49 7.64 5.30
N LEU A 246 -0.57 8.62 6.20
CA LEU A 246 0.49 9.61 6.39
C LEU A 246 1.81 8.92 6.82
N ALA A 247 1.73 7.98 7.77
CA ALA A 247 2.89 7.23 8.24
C ALA A 247 3.54 6.40 7.11
N ASN A 248 2.74 5.72 6.29
CA ASN A 248 3.22 4.96 5.15
C ASN A 248 3.89 5.86 4.11
N TYR A 249 3.27 6.99 3.79
CA TYR A 249 3.81 7.98 2.88
C TYR A 249 5.14 8.55 3.39
N MET A 250 5.15 9.08 4.62
CA MET A 250 6.34 9.66 5.24
C MET A 250 7.50 8.65 5.29
N ARG A 251 7.23 7.42 5.70
CA ARG A 251 8.27 6.39 5.76
C ARG A 251 8.92 6.17 4.40
N LYS A 252 8.13 6.04 3.32
CA LYS A 252 8.65 5.85 1.96
C LYS A 252 9.48 7.06 1.51
N MET A 253 9.06 8.29 1.82
CA MET A 253 9.79 9.51 1.49
C MET A 253 11.09 9.62 2.30
N LEU A 254 11.03 9.42 3.60
CA LEU A 254 12.18 9.55 4.51
C LEU A 254 13.24 8.45 4.30
N GLU A 255 12.85 7.22 4.02
CA GLU A 255 13.80 6.15 3.67
C GLU A 255 14.64 6.49 2.43
N LYS A 256 14.07 7.18 1.46
CA LYS A 256 14.76 7.64 0.24
C LYS A 256 15.60 8.91 0.48
N ASN A 257 15.24 9.70 1.47
CA ASN A 257 15.88 10.97 1.83
C ASN A 257 16.67 10.90 3.14
N ASN A 258 17.22 9.71 3.45
CA ASN A 258 18.09 9.47 4.59
C ASN A 258 17.53 10.02 5.92
N TRP A 259 16.22 9.87 6.13
CA TRP A 259 15.52 10.32 7.35
C TRP A 259 15.77 11.80 7.70
N ASN A 260 15.80 12.67 6.68
CA ASN A 260 15.99 14.11 6.87
C ASN A 260 14.90 14.68 7.79
N THR A 261 15.30 15.19 8.96
CA THR A 261 14.37 15.71 9.97
C THR A 261 13.57 16.90 9.46
N GLY A 262 14.21 17.84 8.74
CA GLY A 262 13.53 19.00 8.18
C GLY A 262 12.45 18.61 7.16
N LEU A 263 12.72 17.60 6.32
CA LEU A 263 11.69 17.06 5.42
C LEU A 263 10.54 16.43 6.21
N GLY A 264 10.85 15.63 7.23
CA GLY A 264 9.82 15.00 8.05
C GLY A 264 8.90 16.01 8.73
N MET A 265 9.45 17.07 9.29
CA MET A 265 8.69 18.18 9.87
C MET A 265 7.81 18.87 8.83
N ASP A 266 8.33 19.14 7.62
CA ASP A 266 7.54 19.76 6.55
C ASP A 266 6.36 18.90 6.15
N LEU A 267 6.52 17.57 6.05
CA LEU A 267 5.44 16.65 5.68
C LEU A 267 4.33 16.65 6.75
N ILE A 268 4.70 16.62 8.04
CA ILE A 268 3.75 16.70 9.13
C ILE A 268 3.02 18.05 9.10
N CYS A 269 3.77 19.15 9.01
CA CYS A 269 3.19 20.50 8.98
C CYS A 269 2.28 20.72 7.76
N ALA A 270 2.65 20.17 6.60
CA ALA A 270 1.85 20.25 5.39
C ALA A 270 0.50 19.55 5.56
N TYR A 271 0.52 18.34 6.11
CA TYR A 271 -0.71 17.62 6.42
C TYR A 271 -1.54 18.32 7.50
N ASP A 272 -0.90 18.69 8.63
CA ASP A 272 -1.56 19.33 9.79
C ASP A 272 -2.24 20.66 9.46
N ARG A 273 -1.66 21.43 8.54
CA ARG A 273 -2.24 22.71 8.07
C ARG A 273 -3.59 22.52 7.40
N VAL A 274 -3.80 21.42 6.69
CA VAL A 274 -5.03 21.10 5.96
C VAL A 274 -5.99 20.29 6.83
N ARG A 275 -5.48 19.28 7.55
CA ARG A 275 -6.21 18.44 8.48
C ARG A 275 -5.43 18.35 9.79
N ARG A 276 -5.97 19.00 10.84
CA ARG A 276 -5.32 19.05 12.16
C ARG A 276 -5.12 17.65 12.72
N LEU A 277 -3.91 17.40 13.20
CA LEU A 277 -3.53 16.17 13.90
C LEU A 277 -3.79 16.36 15.40
N THR A 278 -4.49 15.42 15.99
CA THR A 278 -4.65 15.34 17.45
C THR A 278 -3.39 14.80 18.11
N ALA A 279 -3.24 14.99 19.42
CA ALA A 279 -2.13 14.42 20.19
C ALA A 279 -2.10 12.87 20.09
N VAL A 280 -3.28 12.24 20.03
CA VAL A 280 -3.42 10.80 19.87
C VAL A 280 -2.92 10.36 18.47
N GLU A 281 -3.30 11.06 17.41
CA GLU A 281 -2.82 10.76 16.06
C GLU A 281 -1.32 10.98 15.90
N LEU A 282 -0.75 12.00 16.55
CA LEU A 282 0.71 12.21 16.58
C LEU A 282 1.44 11.08 17.30
N ASN A 283 0.87 10.55 18.38
CA ASN A 283 1.43 9.41 19.07
C ASN A 283 1.34 8.13 18.20
N TYR A 284 0.21 7.91 17.52
CA TYR A 284 0.10 6.84 16.52
C TYR A 284 1.13 6.97 15.40
N LEU A 285 1.29 8.18 14.85
CA LEU A 285 2.29 8.45 13.81
C LEU A 285 3.69 8.10 14.29
N TYR A 286 4.06 8.50 15.52
CA TYR A 286 5.32 8.12 16.14
C TYR A 286 5.48 6.59 16.20
N LEU A 287 4.48 5.86 16.71
CA LEU A 287 4.54 4.41 16.86
C LEU A 287 4.68 3.68 15.51
N TYR A 288 3.93 4.12 14.48
CA TYR A 288 4.10 3.63 13.11
C TYR A 288 5.53 3.83 12.59
N MET A 289 6.09 5.01 12.82
CA MET A 289 7.44 5.34 12.37
C MET A 289 8.51 4.63 13.19
N ALA A 290 8.29 4.45 14.50
CA ALA A 290 9.22 3.82 15.42
C ALA A 290 9.32 2.31 15.22
N TYR A 291 8.23 1.63 14.87
CA TYR A 291 8.23 0.18 14.65
C TYR A 291 9.25 -0.21 13.57
N PRO A 292 10.04 -1.28 13.78
CA PRO A 292 11.09 -1.69 12.84
C PRO A 292 10.54 -2.55 11.68
N GLU A 293 9.49 -2.11 11.02
CA GLU A 293 8.80 -2.87 9.98
C GLU A 293 9.72 -3.26 8.81
N LYS A 294 10.66 -2.37 8.44
CA LYS A 294 11.62 -2.66 7.37
C LYS A 294 12.54 -3.84 7.72
N PHE A 295 12.93 -3.95 9.00
CA PHE A 295 13.71 -5.09 9.47
C PHE A 295 12.92 -6.39 9.32
N TRP A 296 11.67 -6.41 9.80
CA TRP A 296 10.78 -7.55 9.61
C TRP A 296 10.58 -7.88 8.13
N LYS A 297 10.27 -6.89 7.27
CA LYS A 297 10.05 -7.11 5.82
C LYS A 297 11.25 -7.75 5.13
N ILE A 298 12.47 -7.30 5.42
CA ILE A 298 13.70 -7.86 4.84
C ILE A 298 13.85 -9.32 5.24
N VAL A 299 13.66 -9.63 6.53
CA VAL A 299 13.81 -10.96 7.10
C VAL A 299 12.71 -11.90 6.61
N ASN A 300 11.46 -11.45 6.65
CA ASN A 300 10.32 -12.23 6.19
C ASN A 300 10.44 -12.56 4.70
N PHE A 301 10.85 -11.60 3.87
CA PHE A 301 11.07 -11.84 2.45
C PHE A 301 12.22 -12.83 2.20
N TYR A 302 13.29 -12.74 2.98
CA TYR A 302 14.44 -13.65 2.86
C TYR A 302 14.03 -15.11 3.10
N TYR A 303 13.18 -15.38 4.10
CA TYR A 303 12.82 -16.74 4.48
C TYR A 303 11.53 -17.28 3.86
N ASN A 304 10.56 -16.41 3.56
CA ASN A 304 9.21 -16.80 3.16
C ASN A 304 8.88 -16.49 1.70
N SER A 305 9.77 -15.83 0.96
CA SER A 305 9.51 -15.51 -0.45
C SER A 305 9.66 -16.75 -1.33
N ARG A 306 8.62 -17.02 -2.13
CA ARG A 306 8.66 -18.01 -3.22
C ARG A 306 9.37 -17.49 -4.49
N LYS A 307 9.78 -16.22 -4.52
CA LYS A 307 10.48 -15.59 -5.65
C LYS A 307 11.93 -16.03 -5.67
N VAL A 308 12.57 -15.93 -6.83
CA VAL A 308 13.98 -16.25 -7.01
C VAL A 308 14.82 -15.57 -5.92
N TRP A 309 15.57 -16.38 -5.18
CA TRP A 309 16.38 -15.95 -4.06
C TRP A 309 17.69 -15.30 -4.55
N ILE A 310 17.89 -14.04 -4.21
CA ILE A 310 19.11 -13.28 -4.52
C ILE A 310 19.74 -12.84 -3.18
N PRO A 311 20.67 -13.64 -2.62
CA PRO A 311 21.22 -13.37 -1.28
C PRO A 311 21.86 -12.00 -1.13
N GLY A 312 22.67 -11.58 -2.08
CA GLY A 312 23.38 -10.30 -2.05
C GLY A 312 22.43 -9.10 -1.90
N ARG A 313 21.32 -9.10 -2.63
CA ARG A 313 20.34 -7.99 -2.56
C ARG A 313 19.69 -7.84 -1.19
N HIS A 314 19.50 -8.93 -0.44
CA HIS A 314 18.93 -8.87 0.91
C HIS A 314 19.96 -8.39 1.92
N MET A 315 21.21 -8.79 1.74
CA MET A 315 22.33 -8.31 2.54
C MET A 315 22.49 -6.79 2.42
N GLU A 316 22.54 -6.27 1.19
CA GLU A 316 22.62 -4.83 0.92
C GLU A 316 21.44 -4.04 1.55
N LYS A 317 20.23 -4.60 1.49
CA LYS A 317 19.06 -3.97 2.12
C LYS A 317 19.16 -3.91 3.63
N LEU A 318 19.68 -4.97 4.26
CA LEU A 318 19.88 -5.02 5.72
C LEU A 318 20.98 -4.06 6.14
N GLU A 319 22.10 -4.02 5.43
CA GLU A 319 23.21 -3.08 5.67
C GLU A 319 22.75 -1.63 5.55
N ARG A 320 22.02 -1.30 4.47
CA ARG A 320 21.47 0.05 4.29
C ARG A 320 20.51 0.45 5.42
N LEU A 321 19.67 -0.48 5.87
CA LEU A 321 18.80 -0.27 7.03
C LEU A 321 19.62 0.07 8.28
N LEU A 322 20.72 -0.65 8.54
CA LEU A 322 21.57 -0.44 9.70
C LEU A 322 22.27 0.92 9.66
N ILE A 323 22.78 1.33 8.50
CA ILE A 323 23.40 2.64 8.31
C ILE A 323 22.42 3.77 8.66
N GLN A 324 21.14 3.62 8.30
CA GLN A 324 20.13 4.64 8.54
C GLN A 324 19.58 4.68 9.99
N GLN A 325 19.91 3.73 10.86
CA GLN A 325 19.31 3.67 12.21
C GLN A 325 19.62 4.88 13.06
N GLY A 326 20.85 5.42 12.99
CA GLY A 326 21.24 6.60 13.76
C GLY A 326 20.43 7.84 13.39
N VAL A 327 20.31 8.11 12.08
CA VAL A 327 19.56 9.26 11.57
C VAL A 327 18.05 9.10 11.76
N LYS A 328 17.52 7.87 11.63
CA LYS A 328 16.12 7.58 11.96
C LYS A 328 15.83 7.86 13.44
N LYS A 329 16.70 7.42 14.35
CA LYS A 329 16.56 7.68 15.79
C LYS A 329 16.53 9.18 16.07
N ALA A 330 17.51 9.94 15.54
CA ALA A 330 17.57 11.39 15.68
C ALA A 330 16.30 12.09 15.13
N PHE A 331 15.81 11.66 13.97
CA PHE A 331 14.54 12.14 13.42
C PHE A 331 13.37 11.94 14.41
N LEU A 332 13.20 10.73 14.94
CA LEU A 332 12.12 10.43 15.88
C LEU A 332 12.20 11.28 17.17
N GLU A 333 13.39 11.40 17.75
CA GLU A 333 13.62 12.18 18.96
C GLU A 333 13.36 13.68 18.76
N GLN A 334 13.82 14.24 17.62
CA GLN A 334 13.66 15.66 17.31
C GLN A 334 12.23 16.04 16.87
N THR A 335 11.54 15.11 16.18
CA THR A 335 10.22 15.39 15.60
C THR A 335 9.10 15.19 16.61
N PHE A 336 9.20 14.18 17.46
CA PHE A 336 8.10 13.81 18.33
C PHE A 336 8.38 14.14 19.81
N SER A 337 9.47 14.83 20.15
CA SER A 337 9.80 15.39 21.49
C SER A 337 9.14 14.68 22.66
N LEU A 338 9.43 13.38 22.81
CA LEU A 338 8.86 12.52 23.86
C LEU A 338 9.76 12.49 25.08
#